data_e1b0e733c2aef8088c86f79666751a19
#
_entry.id   e1b0e733c2aef8088c86f79666751a19
#
_cell.length_a   1.000
_cell.length_b   1.000
_cell.length_c   1.000
_cell.angle_alpha   90.00
_cell.angle_beta   90.00
_cell.angle_gamma   90.00
#
_symmetry.space_group_name_H-M   'P 1'
#
loop_
_entity.id
_entity.type
_entity.pdbx_description
1 polymer ?
#
loop_
_entity_poly.entity_id
_entity_poly.type
_entity_poly.pdbx_seq_one_letter_code
_entity_poly.pdbx_strand_id
1 'polypeptide(L)'
;MQRGIILAGWLVALPWVAVAPAQQVGNLDAPAPKTKSFVVYAAEPQIVTAGKRSVLELNFRVVDGFHVNSHTPKSELLIPTKITLQPATGVKAEEVEYPAGQSYSFSFDPTEKLDVYTGAFTVKLPVVADAGTHTVDGTLRYQACDHAACYPPKSLPVQVIFTAK
;
A
#
# COMPACT_ATOMS: atom_id res chain seq x y z
N MET A 1 91.48 33.44 -14.81
CA MET A 1 91.01 33.30 -13.43
C MET A 1 89.59 33.94 -13.38
N GLN A 2 88.56 33.16 -13.43
CA GLN A 2 87.22 33.68 -13.20
C GLN A 2 86.29 32.52 -12.67
N ARG A 3 85.89 32.68 -11.41
CA ARG A 3 85.12 31.70 -10.66
C ARG A 3 83.67 31.94 -11.00
N GLY A 4 83.01 30.93 -11.62
CA GLY A 4 81.55 30.91 -11.83
C GLY A 4 80.85 30.41 -10.57
N ILE A 5 79.89 31.19 -10.08
CA ILE A 5 79.03 30.85 -8.97
C ILE A 5 77.80 30.17 -9.57
N ILE A 6 77.55 28.89 -9.17
CA ILE A 6 76.37 28.15 -9.53
C ILE A 6 75.31 28.40 -8.45
N LEU A 7 74.22 29.09 -8.79
CA LEU A 7 73.06 29.26 -7.93
C LEU A 7 72.12 28.05 -8.14
N ALA A 8 72.01 27.20 -7.15
CA ALA A 8 71.09 26.10 -7.09
C ALA A 8 69.68 26.63 -6.69
N GLY A 9 68.76 26.65 -7.65
CA GLY A 9 67.38 27.00 -7.38
C GLY A 9 66.60 25.80 -6.80
N TRP A 10 66.08 25.95 -5.60
CA TRP A 10 65.24 24.99 -4.96
C TRP A 10 63.74 25.19 -5.46
N LEU A 11 63.27 24.24 -6.25
CA LEU A 11 61.83 24.15 -6.62
C LEU A 11 61.08 23.55 -5.43
N VAL A 12 60.31 24.37 -4.74
CA VAL A 12 59.35 23.91 -3.73
C VAL A 12 58.10 23.45 -4.45
N ALA A 13 57.91 22.14 -4.52
CA ALA A 13 56.67 21.54 -5.00
C ALA A 13 55.59 21.61 -3.91
N LEU A 14 54.56 22.44 -4.12
CA LEU A 14 53.36 22.48 -3.27
C LEU A 14 52.46 21.27 -3.57
N PRO A 15 52.05 20.49 -2.57
CA PRO A 15 51.10 19.43 -2.81
C PRO A 15 49.70 20.03 -3.08
N TRP A 16 49.11 19.66 -4.21
CA TRP A 16 47.70 19.90 -4.50
C TRP A 16 46.87 18.99 -3.61
N VAL A 17 46.20 19.57 -2.62
CA VAL A 17 45.17 18.87 -1.84
C VAL A 17 43.94 18.80 -2.69
N ALA A 18 43.60 17.60 -3.20
CA ALA A 18 42.35 17.33 -3.89
C ALA A 18 41.22 17.33 -2.84
N VAL A 19 40.41 18.37 -2.84
CA VAL A 19 39.17 18.41 -2.06
C VAL A 19 38.17 17.53 -2.79
N ALA A 20 37.89 16.34 -2.25
CA ALA A 20 36.82 15.48 -2.72
C ALA A 20 35.47 16.17 -2.47
N PRO A 21 34.54 16.22 -3.45
CA PRO A 21 33.20 16.74 -3.20
C PRO A 21 32.50 15.84 -2.18
N ALA A 22 32.01 16.43 -1.10
CA ALA A 22 31.16 15.74 -0.14
C ALA A 22 29.89 15.26 -0.88
N GLN A 23 29.69 13.96 -0.95
CA GLN A 23 28.46 13.38 -1.42
C GLN A 23 27.34 13.82 -0.45
N GLN A 24 26.41 14.63 -0.94
CA GLN A 24 25.19 14.95 -0.20
C GLN A 24 24.44 13.65 0.05
N VAL A 25 24.45 13.21 1.29
CA VAL A 25 23.54 12.18 1.78
C VAL A 25 22.13 12.72 1.57
N GLY A 26 21.38 12.09 0.65
CA GLY A 26 20.03 12.50 0.34
C GLY A 26 19.20 12.58 1.62
N ASN A 27 18.41 13.65 1.72
CA ASN A 27 17.52 13.94 2.84
C ASN A 27 16.60 12.74 3.05
N LEU A 28 16.79 11.96 4.12
CA LEU A 28 15.96 10.81 4.50
C LEU A 28 14.54 11.23 4.96
N ASP A 29 14.29 12.54 5.11
CA ASP A 29 13.02 13.12 5.53
C ASP A 29 12.13 13.61 4.36
N ALA A 30 12.45 13.28 3.12
CA ALA A 30 11.55 13.60 2.01
C ALA A 30 10.27 12.74 2.18
N PRO A 31 9.07 13.36 2.32
CA PRO A 31 7.84 12.59 2.39
C PRO A 31 7.72 11.73 1.13
N ALA A 32 7.51 10.42 1.33
CA ALA A 32 7.34 9.50 0.22
C ALA A 32 6.28 10.04 -0.75
N PRO A 33 6.50 10.01 -2.07
CA PRO A 33 5.53 10.51 -3.03
C PRO A 33 4.20 9.82 -2.76
N LYS A 34 3.13 10.61 -2.54
CA LYS A 34 1.77 10.09 -2.35
C LYS A 34 1.37 9.37 -3.63
N THR A 35 1.55 8.07 -3.67
CA THR A 35 1.13 7.27 -4.82
C THR A 35 -0.39 7.35 -4.93
N LYS A 36 -0.92 7.68 -6.11
CA LYS A 36 -2.36 7.76 -6.37
C LYS A 36 -3.00 6.42 -5.93
N SER A 37 -3.92 6.46 -4.99
CA SER A 37 -4.73 5.30 -4.62
C SER A 37 -5.91 5.17 -5.59
N PHE A 38 -6.24 3.95 -5.97
CA PHE A 38 -7.43 3.66 -6.80
C PHE A 38 -8.60 3.13 -5.96
N VAL A 39 -8.36 2.89 -4.68
CA VAL A 39 -9.37 2.47 -3.71
C VAL A 39 -9.29 3.39 -2.51
N VAL A 40 -10.45 3.80 -2.00
CA VAL A 40 -10.60 4.57 -0.77
C VAL A 40 -11.26 3.67 0.28
N TYR A 41 -10.75 3.69 1.50
CA TYR A 41 -11.38 3.06 2.66
C TYR A 41 -12.16 4.10 3.46
N ALA A 42 -13.45 3.86 3.68
CA ALA A 42 -14.30 4.67 4.54
C ALA A 42 -14.31 4.05 5.93
N ALA A 43 -13.41 4.55 6.80
CA ALA A 43 -13.34 4.09 8.18
C ALA A 43 -14.50 4.70 8.99
N GLU A 44 -15.40 3.84 9.48
CA GLU A 44 -16.52 4.24 10.34
C GLU A 44 -16.43 3.48 11.67
N PRO A 45 -16.52 4.19 12.83
CA PRO A 45 -16.60 3.53 14.12
C PRO A 45 -17.86 2.67 14.23
N GLN A 46 -17.71 1.43 14.72
CA GLN A 46 -18.81 0.48 14.85
C GLN A 46 -18.99 0.04 16.29
N ILE A 47 -20.19 -0.42 16.63
CA ILE A 47 -20.53 -0.96 17.94
C ILE A 47 -20.98 -2.41 17.77
N VAL A 48 -20.40 -3.30 18.58
CA VAL A 48 -20.70 -4.74 18.58
C VAL A 48 -21.00 -5.22 19.99
N THR A 49 -21.54 -6.46 20.10
CA THR A 49 -21.79 -7.07 21.42
C THR A 49 -20.55 -7.79 21.92
N ALA A 50 -20.08 -7.42 23.13
CA ALA A 50 -18.93 -8.05 23.79
C ALA A 50 -19.16 -9.55 24.02
N GLY A 51 -18.11 -10.36 23.80
CA GLY A 51 -18.13 -11.79 24.01
C GLY A 51 -19.00 -12.59 23.04
N LYS A 52 -19.64 -11.94 22.06
CA LYS A 52 -20.46 -12.60 21.04
C LYS A 52 -19.89 -12.39 19.64
N ARG A 53 -20.11 -13.38 18.77
CA ARG A 53 -19.78 -13.25 17.36
C ARG A 53 -20.60 -12.11 16.78
N SER A 54 -19.89 -11.12 16.23
CA SER A 54 -20.43 -9.93 15.57
C SER A 54 -19.72 -9.73 14.25
N VAL A 55 -20.30 -8.96 13.34
CA VAL A 55 -19.72 -8.69 12.03
C VAL A 55 -19.41 -7.19 11.91
N LEU A 56 -18.16 -6.88 11.62
CA LEU A 56 -17.72 -5.53 11.28
C LEU A 56 -17.76 -5.36 9.75
N GLU A 57 -18.16 -4.19 9.29
CA GLU A 57 -18.24 -3.84 7.88
C GLU A 57 -17.09 -2.93 7.50
N LEU A 58 -16.30 -3.34 6.52
CA LEU A 58 -15.20 -2.58 5.96
C LEU A 58 -15.63 -2.05 4.59
N ASN A 59 -15.92 -0.75 4.53
CA ASN A 59 -16.47 -0.10 3.35
C ASN A 59 -15.37 0.49 2.48
N PHE A 60 -15.34 0.08 1.22
CA PHE A 60 -14.39 0.53 0.22
C PHE A 60 -15.11 1.15 -0.97
N ARG A 61 -14.42 2.06 -1.66
CA ARG A 61 -14.86 2.62 -2.94
C ARG A 61 -13.72 2.61 -3.93
N VAL A 62 -13.95 2.00 -5.07
CA VAL A 62 -13.08 2.10 -6.24
C VAL A 62 -13.31 3.47 -6.90
N VAL A 63 -12.22 4.14 -7.28
CA VAL A 63 -12.28 5.45 -7.98
C VAL A 63 -12.95 5.27 -9.35
N ASP A 64 -13.77 6.22 -9.74
CA ASP A 64 -14.50 6.17 -10.99
C ASP A 64 -13.56 6.00 -12.20
N GLY A 65 -13.97 5.19 -13.16
CA GLY A 65 -13.18 4.81 -14.33
C GLY A 65 -12.21 3.65 -14.10
N PHE A 66 -12.16 3.12 -12.86
CA PHE A 66 -11.34 1.96 -12.50
C PHE A 66 -12.20 0.80 -12.01
N HIS A 67 -11.62 -0.37 -12.07
CA HIS A 67 -12.07 -1.58 -11.38
C HIS A 67 -10.89 -2.24 -10.69
N VAL A 68 -11.15 -3.07 -9.69
CA VAL A 68 -10.14 -3.92 -9.06
C VAL A 68 -10.56 -5.38 -9.19
N ASN A 69 -9.61 -6.27 -9.34
CA ASN A 69 -9.93 -7.71 -9.36
C ASN A 69 -10.68 -8.08 -8.08
N SER A 70 -11.65 -8.99 -8.18
CA SER A 70 -12.33 -9.51 -7.00
C SER A 70 -11.38 -10.32 -6.11
N HIS A 71 -11.90 -10.84 -5.00
CA HIS A 71 -11.15 -11.78 -4.17
C HIS A 71 -10.89 -13.11 -4.88
N THR A 72 -11.76 -13.51 -5.79
CA THR A 72 -11.70 -14.76 -6.58
C THR A 72 -11.69 -14.45 -8.08
N PRO A 73 -10.61 -13.82 -8.60
CA PRO A 73 -10.53 -13.56 -10.04
C PRO A 73 -10.50 -14.85 -10.83
N LYS A 74 -11.05 -14.82 -12.05
CA LYS A 74 -11.15 -16.03 -12.90
C LYS A 74 -9.83 -16.51 -13.48
N SER A 75 -8.80 -15.68 -13.49
CA SER A 75 -7.47 -16.01 -14.01
C SER A 75 -6.43 -15.98 -12.89
N GLU A 76 -5.56 -16.97 -12.84
CA GLU A 76 -4.43 -17.05 -11.89
C GLU A 76 -3.36 -15.96 -12.13
N LEU A 77 -3.37 -15.34 -13.31
CA LEU A 77 -2.47 -14.23 -13.64
C LEU A 77 -2.91 -12.90 -13.00
N LEU A 78 -4.14 -12.82 -12.54
CA LEU A 78 -4.69 -11.64 -11.91
C LEU A 78 -4.40 -11.63 -10.40
N ILE A 79 -4.04 -10.47 -9.89
CA ILE A 79 -3.79 -10.30 -8.46
C ILE A 79 -5.13 -10.09 -7.73
N PRO A 80 -5.54 -10.99 -6.83
CA PRO A 80 -6.80 -10.86 -6.12
C PRO A 80 -6.78 -9.70 -5.11
N THR A 81 -7.95 -9.12 -4.86
CA THR A 81 -8.16 -8.22 -3.73
C THR A 81 -8.17 -9.03 -2.43
N LYS A 82 -7.25 -8.71 -1.51
CA LYS A 82 -7.07 -9.45 -0.25
C LYS A 82 -6.75 -8.51 0.91
N ILE A 83 -7.46 -8.70 2.04
CA ILE A 83 -7.14 -8.08 3.31
C ILE A 83 -6.24 -9.01 4.12
N THR A 84 -5.20 -8.45 4.71
CA THR A 84 -4.38 -9.10 5.73
C THR A 84 -4.50 -8.27 7.00
N LEU A 85 -4.95 -8.89 8.10
CA LEU A 85 -5.14 -8.25 9.39
C LEU A 85 -3.98 -8.57 10.33
N GLN A 86 -3.65 -7.62 11.21
CA GLN A 86 -2.74 -7.83 12.31
C GLN A 86 -3.50 -8.36 13.53
N PRO A 87 -2.90 -9.22 14.34
CA PRO A 87 -3.48 -9.62 15.62
C PRO A 87 -3.74 -8.39 16.51
N ALA A 88 -4.89 -8.37 17.18
CA ALA A 88 -5.24 -7.33 18.14
C ALA A 88 -5.63 -7.94 19.49
N THR A 89 -5.17 -7.31 20.59
CA THR A 89 -5.45 -7.78 21.94
C THR A 89 -6.94 -7.73 22.23
N GLY A 90 -7.49 -8.81 22.81
CA GLY A 90 -8.90 -8.91 23.15
C GLY A 90 -9.83 -9.05 21.94
N VAL A 91 -9.30 -9.32 20.74
CA VAL A 91 -10.08 -9.53 19.53
C VAL A 91 -9.67 -10.83 18.85
N LYS A 92 -10.63 -11.71 18.66
CA LYS A 92 -10.52 -12.89 17.80
C LYS A 92 -11.23 -12.62 16.49
N ALA A 93 -10.46 -12.29 15.45
CA ALA A 93 -10.96 -12.18 14.09
C ALA A 93 -11.10 -13.57 13.46
N GLU A 94 -12.17 -13.76 12.70
CA GLU A 94 -12.39 -14.95 11.88
C GLU A 94 -12.00 -14.69 10.42
N GLU A 95 -12.32 -15.62 9.54
CA GLU A 95 -12.06 -15.47 8.11
C GLU A 95 -12.87 -14.31 7.53
N VAL A 96 -12.21 -13.50 6.73
CA VAL A 96 -12.80 -12.32 6.07
C VAL A 96 -13.73 -12.78 4.95
N GLU A 97 -14.95 -12.25 4.94
CA GLU A 97 -15.98 -12.55 3.94
C GLU A 97 -16.00 -11.45 2.87
N TYR A 98 -15.80 -11.84 1.62
CA TYR A 98 -15.79 -10.91 0.49
C TYR A 98 -17.11 -10.95 -0.27
N PRO A 99 -17.56 -9.82 -0.84
CA PRO A 99 -18.74 -9.82 -1.69
C PRO A 99 -18.45 -10.56 -3.01
N ALA A 100 -19.50 -11.00 -3.68
CA ALA A 100 -19.38 -11.49 -5.04
C ALA A 100 -18.88 -10.37 -5.97
N GLY A 101 -17.99 -10.71 -6.89
CA GLY A 101 -17.56 -9.78 -7.92
C GLY A 101 -18.62 -9.59 -9.01
N GLN A 102 -18.41 -8.59 -9.83
CA GLN A 102 -19.21 -8.28 -11.00
C GLN A 102 -18.49 -8.72 -12.28
N SER A 103 -19.24 -9.23 -13.25
CA SER A 103 -18.67 -9.58 -14.56
C SER A 103 -18.27 -8.32 -15.32
N TYR A 104 -17.02 -8.25 -15.76
CA TYR A 104 -16.46 -7.17 -16.57
C TYR A 104 -15.76 -7.76 -17.80
N SER A 105 -15.76 -7.01 -18.91
CA SER A 105 -14.99 -7.35 -20.11
C SER A 105 -14.36 -6.10 -20.67
N PHE A 106 -13.15 -6.24 -21.16
CA PHE A 106 -12.52 -5.16 -21.93
C PHE A 106 -13.23 -4.98 -23.27
N SER A 107 -13.30 -3.74 -23.75
CA SER A 107 -13.90 -3.44 -25.06
C SER A 107 -13.11 -4.06 -26.23
N PHE A 108 -11.80 -4.25 -26.06
CA PHE A 108 -10.92 -4.88 -27.06
C PHE A 108 -10.92 -6.42 -26.98
N ASP A 109 -11.40 -7.00 -25.87
CA ASP A 109 -11.62 -8.44 -25.72
C ASP A 109 -12.93 -8.71 -24.96
N PRO A 110 -14.07 -8.69 -25.64
CA PRO A 110 -15.37 -8.90 -25.01
C PRO A 110 -15.63 -10.36 -24.63
N THR A 111 -14.79 -11.30 -25.06
CA THR A 111 -14.92 -12.73 -24.77
C THR A 111 -14.33 -13.09 -23.42
N GLU A 112 -13.28 -12.39 -23.00
CA GLU A 112 -12.71 -12.55 -21.66
C GLU A 112 -13.63 -11.93 -20.61
N LYS A 113 -14.05 -12.74 -19.62
CA LYS A 113 -14.91 -12.32 -18.52
C LYS A 113 -14.09 -12.27 -17.25
N LEU A 114 -13.83 -11.06 -16.77
CA LEU A 114 -13.19 -10.82 -15.49
C LEU A 114 -14.25 -10.82 -14.38
N ASP A 115 -13.80 -11.07 -13.16
CA ASP A 115 -14.57 -10.92 -11.93
C ASP A 115 -13.95 -9.80 -11.10
N VAL A 116 -14.69 -8.69 -10.93
CA VAL A 116 -14.13 -7.42 -10.43
C VAL A 116 -15.05 -6.74 -9.41
N TYR A 117 -14.48 -5.81 -8.64
CA TYR A 117 -15.24 -4.82 -7.87
C TYR A 117 -15.16 -3.46 -8.56
N THR A 118 -16.30 -2.77 -8.65
CA THR A 118 -16.43 -1.39 -9.13
C THR A 118 -17.24 -0.58 -8.14
N GLY A 119 -17.05 0.74 -8.09
CA GLY A 119 -17.79 1.61 -7.19
C GLY A 119 -17.63 1.20 -5.72
N ALA A 120 -18.70 1.17 -4.95
CA ALA A 120 -18.68 0.78 -3.55
C ALA A 120 -18.76 -0.74 -3.39
N PHE A 121 -17.96 -1.29 -2.47
CA PHE A 121 -18.06 -2.69 -2.03
C PHE A 121 -17.72 -2.81 -0.55
N THR A 122 -18.35 -3.77 0.12
CA THR A 122 -18.18 -4.01 1.56
C THR A 122 -17.59 -5.39 1.79
N VAL A 123 -16.52 -5.43 2.57
CA VAL A 123 -15.92 -6.66 3.07
C VAL A 123 -16.36 -6.84 4.52
N LYS A 124 -16.77 -8.04 4.91
CA LYS A 124 -17.24 -8.35 6.26
C LYS A 124 -16.14 -9.04 7.05
N LEU A 125 -15.96 -8.58 8.28
CA LEU A 125 -15.01 -9.15 9.23
C LEU A 125 -15.76 -9.68 10.46
N PRO A 126 -16.01 -10.99 10.54
CA PRO A 126 -16.56 -11.57 11.75
C PRO A 126 -15.54 -11.54 12.88
N VAL A 127 -15.98 -11.13 14.09
CA VAL A 127 -15.13 -11.01 15.27
C VAL A 127 -15.86 -11.47 16.53
N VAL A 128 -15.07 -11.92 17.51
CA VAL A 128 -15.47 -11.97 18.93
C VAL A 128 -14.49 -11.09 19.70
N ALA A 129 -15.00 -10.14 20.46
CA ALA A 129 -14.15 -9.19 21.17
C ALA A 129 -14.54 -9.07 22.66
N ASP A 130 -13.56 -8.84 23.51
CA ASP A 130 -13.76 -8.46 24.90
C ASP A 130 -14.43 -7.09 25.00
N ALA A 131 -15.05 -6.78 26.14
CA ALA A 131 -15.64 -5.45 26.35
C ALA A 131 -14.57 -4.35 26.30
N GLY A 132 -14.84 -3.27 25.57
CA GLY A 132 -13.92 -2.14 25.41
C GLY A 132 -13.84 -1.61 23.99
N THR A 133 -12.95 -0.63 23.78
CA THR A 133 -12.65 -0.09 22.45
C THR A 133 -11.43 -0.78 21.89
N HIS A 134 -11.54 -1.24 20.66
CA HIS A 134 -10.51 -2.00 19.95
C HIS A 134 -10.15 -1.32 18.63
N THR A 135 -8.90 -1.57 18.23
CA THR A 135 -8.38 -1.19 16.91
C THR A 135 -7.74 -2.43 16.28
N VAL A 136 -8.15 -2.76 15.07
CA VAL A 136 -7.55 -3.81 14.26
C VAL A 136 -6.93 -3.18 13.02
N ASP A 137 -5.61 -3.27 12.94
CA ASP A 137 -4.86 -2.78 11.78
C ASP A 137 -4.75 -3.86 10.72
N GLY A 138 -4.70 -3.43 9.46
CA GLY A 138 -4.58 -4.34 8.34
C GLY A 138 -4.14 -3.65 7.07
N THR A 139 -4.11 -4.42 6.00
CA THR A 139 -3.73 -3.93 4.67
C THR A 139 -4.59 -4.60 3.61
N LEU A 140 -5.24 -3.80 2.77
CA LEU A 140 -5.89 -4.25 1.55
C LEU A 140 -4.88 -4.25 0.41
N ARG A 141 -4.50 -5.42 -0.10
CA ARG A 141 -3.74 -5.56 -1.35
C ARG A 141 -4.71 -5.73 -2.50
N TYR A 142 -4.51 -4.98 -3.59
CA TYR A 142 -5.38 -5.02 -4.77
C TYR A 142 -4.60 -4.67 -6.03
N GLN A 143 -5.14 -5.04 -7.18
CA GLN A 143 -4.68 -4.58 -8.50
C GLN A 143 -5.82 -3.85 -9.18
N ALA A 144 -5.57 -2.59 -9.56
CA ALA A 144 -6.53 -1.77 -10.28
C ALA A 144 -6.25 -1.81 -11.78
N CYS A 145 -7.32 -1.79 -12.56
CA CYS A 145 -7.28 -1.68 -14.01
C CYS A 145 -8.25 -0.58 -14.47
N ASP A 146 -7.95 0.05 -15.58
CA ASP A 146 -8.90 0.88 -16.33
C ASP A 146 -9.39 0.11 -17.58
N HIS A 147 -9.97 0.82 -18.56
CA HIS A 147 -10.45 0.22 -19.80
C HIS A 147 -9.35 -0.25 -20.76
N ALA A 148 -8.09 0.11 -20.51
CA ALA A 148 -6.96 -0.12 -21.42
C ALA A 148 -5.85 -0.99 -20.79
N ALA A 149 -5.64 -0.89 -19.48
CA ALA A 149 -4.50 -1.54 -18.82
C ALA A 149 -4.74 -1.80 -17.32
N CYS A 150 -3.98 -2.78 -16.80
CA CYS A 150 -3.87 -3.03 -15.37
C CYS A 150 -2.58 -2.41 -14.82
N TYR A 151 -2.68 -1.79 -13.66
CA TYR A 151 -1.58 -1.14 -12.96
C TYR A 151 -0.87 -2.11 -12.02
N PRO A 152 0.36 -1.81 -11.60
CA PRO A 152 1.04 -2.59 -10.57
C PRO A 152 0.21 -2.70 -9.29
N PRO A 153 0.24 -3.85 -8.59
CA PRO A 153 -0.49 -4.04 -7.34
C PRO A 153 -0.15 -2.98 -6.32
N LYS A 154 -1.17 -2.58 -5.54
CA LYS A 154 -1.05 -1.59 -4.47
C LYS A 154 -1.51 -2.17 -3.14
N SER A 155 -1.04 -1.53 -2.07
CA SER A 155 -1.44 -1.81 -0.70
C SER A 155 -2.04 -0.55 -0.08
N LEU A 156 -3.23 -0.68 0.51
CA LEU A 156 -3.95 0.37 1.21
C LEU A 156 -4.00 0.00 2.69
N PRO A 157 -3.46 0.82 3.60
CA PRO A 157 -3.65 0.62 5.03
C PRO A 157 -5.13 0.69 5.41
N VAL A 158 -5.55 -0.22 6.29
CA VAL A 158 -6.91 -0.32 6.81
C VAL A 158 -6.82 -0.31 8.32
N GLN A 159 -7.58 0.56 8.98
CA GLN A 159 -7.70 0.59 10.42
C GLN A 159 -9.17 0.49 10.81
N VAL A 160 -9.54 -0.58 11.51
CA VAL A 160 -10.91 -0.83 11.95
C VAL A 160 -11.03 -0.49 13.42
N ILE A 161 -11.81 0.54 13.73
CA ILE A 161 -12.07 1.00 15.11
C ILE A 161 -13.50 0.62 15.49
N PHE A 162 -13.66 -0.07 16.62
CA PHE A 162 -14.97 -0.46 17.11
C PHE A 162 -15.03 -0.55 18.63
N THR A 163 -16.23 -0.48 19.19
CA THR A 163 -16.48 -0.66 20.63
C THR A 163 -17.36 -1.87 20.86
N ALA A 164 -16.89 -2.81 21.68
CA ALA A 164 -17.66 -3.95 22.15
C ALA A 164 -18.32 -3.63 23.51
N LYS A 165 -19.64 -3.75 23.59
CA LYS A 165 -20.46 -3.47 24.80
C LYS A 165 -21.27 -4.69 25.21
#